data_ad9c207aac960936b16911fe65e966e9
#
_entry.id   ad9c207aac960936b16911fe65e966e9
#
_cell.length_a   1.000
_cell.length_b   1.000
_cell.length_c   1.000
_cell.angle_alpha   90.00
_cell.angle_beta   90.00
_cell.angle_gamma   90.00
#
_symmetry.space_group_name_H-M   'P 1'
#
loop_
_entity.id
_entity.type
_entity.pdbx_description
1 polymer ?
#
loop_
_entity_poly.entity_id
_entity_poly.type
_entity_poly.pdbx_seq_one_letter_code
_entity_poly.pdbx_strand_id
1 'polypeptide(L)'
;THKQVGPLSLDELKQQGITRETPVWREGMPNWVQAKDIPELYECITPPKPQISVVQIVLILYATLGTILFLLAGRFVSAFVASWFDIYPYVPGIVILIIGVLGIIFSLFYKKRKYLLNTTLIVLPLLLSSLFSIFYYGVLNHAYCFRYDRCIIEKRSGVGVMDKFGLEIVPYIYDNIAPNSYWSPAYYRATYNNQKGILALDGTEIIPCIYDDVDTWLTTDNFMVKLGKLKGLYTPRGKVIVPCEFTKISRWRETSLLHVKMDDQEGLYTLEGEEILPCQFIICKELNGISLINRGGFSKDGKVQNGVWGAINKKGKIIIPCKYNDII
;
A
#
# COMPACT_ATOMS: atom_id res chain seq x y z
N THR A 1 -24.91 -64.07 -13.91
CA THR A 1 -26.06 -64.71 -13.25
C THR A 1 -26.82 -63.61 -12.47
N HIS A 2 -27.93 -63.12 -13.06
CA HIS A 2 -28.82 -62.24 -12.39
C HIS A 2 -29.63 -62.99 -11.34
N LYS A 3 -29.44 -62.66 -10.06
CA LYS A 3 -30.18 -63.37 -8.98
C LYS A 3 -31.58 -62.72 -8.92
N GLN A 4 -32.60 -63.59 -9.15
CA GLN A 4 -33.99 -63.14 -8.99
C GLN A 4 -34.27 -62.86 -7.51
N VAL A 5 -34.91 -61.73 -7.23
CA VAL A 5 -35.27 -61.25 -5.88
C VAL A 5 -36.77 -61.01 -5.81
N GLY A 6 -37.45 -61.56 -4.80
CA GLY A 6 -38.87 -61.33 -4.61
C GLY A 6 -39.63 -62.61 -4.28
N PRO A 7 -40.95 -62.55 -4.05
CA PRO A 7 -41.81 -61.40 -4.35
C PRO A 7 -41.60 -60.19 -3.39
N LEU A 8 -41.67 -58.98 -3.94
CA LEU A 8 -41.49 -57.70 -3.20
C LEU A 8 -42.77 -56.86 -3.30
N SER A 9 -43.09 -56.16 -2.23
CA SER A 9 -44.14 -55.14 -2.21
C SER A 9 -43.67 -53.85 -2.90
N LEU A 10 -44.59 -52.94 -3.24
CA LEU A 10 -44.26 -51.63 -3.83
C LEU A 10 -43.32 -50.79 -2.96
N ASP A 11 -43.51 -50.85 -1.62
CA ASP A 11 -42.67 -50.12 -0.69
C ASP A 11 -41.27 -50.68 -0.57
N GLU A 12 -41.10 -52.00 -0.66
CA GLU A 12 -39.78 -52.65 -0.72
C GLU A 12 -39.09 -52.36 -2.04
N LEU A 13 -39.80 -52.28 -3.18
CA LEU A 13 -39.27 -51.86 -4.46
C LEU A 13 -38.79 -50.41 -4.44
N LYS A 14 -39.48 -49.48 -3.74
CA LYS A 14 -39.03 -48.12 -3.52
C LYS A 14 -37.74 -48.08 -2.71
N GLN A 15 -37.60 -48.87 -1.65
CA GLN A 15 -36.41 -48.93 -0.81
C GLN A 15 -35.19 -49.51 -1.55
N GLN A 16 -35.41 -50.52 -2.44
CA GLN A 16 -34.35 -51.10 -3.25
C GLN A 16 -33.86 -50.21 -4.40
N GLY A 17 -34.63 -49.16 -4.76
CA GLY A 17 -34.22 -48.17 -5.76
C GLY A 17 -34.13 -48.75 -7.16
N ILE A 18 -35.23 -49.32 -7.70
CA ILE A 18 -35.29 -49.83 -9.07
C ILE A 18 -35.07 -48.76 -10.11
N THR A 19 -34.45 -49.11 -11.23
CA THR A 19 -34.20 -48.20 -12.38
C THR A 19 -35.22 -48.48 -13.49
N ARG A 20 -35.27 -47.57 -14.48
CA ARG A 20 -36.16 -47.71 -15.65
C ARG A 20 -35.92 -49.02 -16.43
N GLU A 21 -34.71 -49.50 -16.46
CA GLU A 21 -34.28 -50.71 -17.17
C GLU A 21 -34.34 -51.97 -16.28
N THR A 22 -34.72 -51.90 -15.01
CA THR A 22 -34.84 -53.05 -14.11
C THR A 22 -35.91 -53.98 -14.62
N PRO A 23 -35.58 -55.27 -14.93
CA PRO A 23 -36.57 -56.24 -15.32
C PRO A 23 -37.47 -56.60 -14.13
N VAL A 24 -38.76 -56.52 -14.30
CA VAL A 24 -39.78 -56.84 -13.31
C VAL A 24 -40.79 -57.83 -13.90
N TRP A 25 -41.33 -58.69 -13.04
CA TRP A 25 -42.36 -59.62 -13.41
C TRP A 25 -43.38 -59.74 -12.25
N ARG A 26 -44.63 -59.87 -12.58
CA ARG A 26 -45.68 -60.19 -11.62
C ARG A 26 -46.58 -61.35 -12.13
N GLU A 27 -47.26 -61.94 -11.22
CA GLU A 27 -48.19 -63.03 -11.57
C GLU A 27 -49.24 -62.58 -12.61
N GLY A 28 -49.41 -63.39 -13.69
CA GLY A 28 -50.27 -63.02 -14.80
C GLY A 28 -49.56 -62.38 -16.01
N MET A 29 -48.27 -62.03 -15.90
CA MET A 29 -47.50 -61.52 -17.02
C MET A 29 -46.82 -62.67 -17.78
N PRO A 30 -46.88 -62.70 -19.16
CA PRO A 30 -46.31 -63.75 -19.95
C PRO A 30 -44.78 -63.75 -19.95
N ASN A 31 -44.15 -62.57 -19.76
CA ASN A 31 -42.68 -62.40 -19.81
C ASN A 31 -42.26 -61.30 -18.85
N TRP A 32 -40.97 -61.23 -18.54
CA TRP A 32 -40.32 -60.09 -17.84
C TRP A 32 -40.38 -58.86 -18.72
N VAL A 33 -40.77 -57.72 -18.12
CA VAL A 33 -40.85 -56.40 -18.75
C VAL A 33 -39.97 -55.38 -18.00
N GLN A 34 -39.59 -54.31 -18.63
CA GLN A 34 -38.82 -53.28 -17.96
C GLN A 34 -39.74 -52.44 -17.06
N ALA A 35 -39.23 -52.01 -15.88
CA ALA A 35 -40.01 -51.24 -14.93
C ALA A 35 -40.65 -49.98 -15.53
N LYS A 36 -40.01 -49.35 -16.52
CA LYS A 36 -40.55 -48.20 -17.27
C LYS A 36 -41.84 -48.48 -18.04
N ASP A 37 -42.12 -49.75 -18.33
CA ASP A 37 -43.29 -50.16 -19.13
C ASP A 37 -44.51 -50.43 -18.25
N ILE A 38 -44.38 -50.36 -16.92
CA ILE A 38 -45.43 -50.55 -15.92
C ILE A 38 -45.75 -49.21 -15.23
N PRO A 39 -46.95 -48.62 -15.51
CA PRO A 39 -47.29 -47.32 -14.97
C PRO A 39 -47.28 -47.23 -13.43
N GLU A 40 -47.71 -48.33 -12.74
CA GLU A 40 -47.75 -48.40 -11.30
C GLU A 40 -46.37 -48.31 -10.62
N LEU A 41 -45.27 -48.55 -11.37
CA LEU A 41 -43.92 -48.48 -10.86
C LEU A 41 -43.25 -47.12 -11.07
N TYR A 42 -43.90 -46.14 -11.74
CA TYR A 42 -43.29 -44.85 -12.01
C TYR A 42 -42.84 -44.10 -10.73
N GLU A 43 -43.57 -44.25 -9.63
CA GLU A 43 -43.20 -43.67 -8.34
C GLU A 43 -42.04 -44.37 -7.63
N CYS A 44 -41.77 -45.65 -8.04
CA CYS A 44 -40.67 -46.44 -7.47
C CYS A 44 -39.35 -46.29 -8.25
N ILE A 45 -39.41 -45.71 -9.46
CA ILE A 45 -38.25 -45.56 -10.34
C ILE A 45 -37.43 -44.35 -9.87
N THR A 46 -36.26 -44.64 -9.33
CA THR A 46 -35.29 -43.56 -9.01
C THR A 46 -34.81 -42.89 -10.31
N PRO A 47 -34.85 -41.55 -10.40
CA PRO A 47 -34.23 -40.87 -11.54
C PRO A 47 -32.75 -41.24 -11.60
N PRO A 48 -32.17 -41.42 -12.80
CA PRO A 48 -30.75 -41.75 -12.94
C PRO A 48 -29.95 -40.66 -12.23
N LYS A 49 -29.07 -41.06 -11.28
CA LYS A 49 -28.14 -40.12 -10.64
C LYS A 49 -27.41 -39.36 -11.76
N PRO A 50 -27.37 -38.05 -11.75
CA PRO A 50 -26.66 -37.27 -12.74
C PRO A 50 -25.20 -37.75 -12.72
N GLN A 51 -24.79 -38.53 -13.73
CA GLN A 51 -23.40 -38.95 -13.88
C GLN A 51 -22.59 -37.72 -14.35
N ILE A 52 -21.97 -37.05 -13.39
CA ILE A 52 -20.98 -36.02 -13.72
C ILE A 52 -19.80 -36.80 -14.32
N SER A 53 -19.52 -36.56 -15.60
CA SER A 53 -18.38 -37.23 -16.27
C SER A 53 -17.07 -36.76 -15.59
N VAL A 54 -16.08 -37.66 -15.56
CA VAL A 54 -14.73 -37.34 -15.04
C VAL A 54 -14.19 -36.11 -15.73
N VAL A 55 -14.49 -35.88 -17.00
CA VAL A 55 -14.12 -34.71 -17.78
C VAL A 55 -14.76 -33.43 -17.18
N GLN A 56 -16.02 -33.48 -16.72
CA GLN A 56 -16.69 -32.35 -16.09
C GLN A 56 -16.10 -32.02 -14.71
N ILE A 57 -15.73 -33.05 -13.93
CA ILE A 57 -15.03 -32.86 -12.63
C ILE A 57 -13.66 -32.23 -12.88
N VAL A 58 -12.89 -32.72 -13.82
CA VAL A 58 -11.57 -32.18 -14.19
C VAL A 58 -11.69 -30.71 -14.67
N LEU A 59 -12.70 -30.37 -15.49
CA LEU A 59 -12.94 -29.04 -15.98
C LEU A 59 -13.35 -28.08 -14.85
N ILE A 60 -14.18 -28.53 -13.90
CA ILE A 60 -14.56 -27.73 -12.72
C ILE A 60 -13.33 -27.48 -11.84
N LEU A 61 -12.51 -28.50 -11.57
CA LEU A 61 -11.27 -28.37 -10.82
C LEU A 61 -10.28 -27.44 -11.52
N TYR A 62 -10.15 -27.55 -12.84
CA TYR A 62 -9.27 -26.68 -13.63
C TYR A 62 -9.75 -25.24 -13.64
N ALA A 63 -11.07 -25.02 -13.77
CA ALA A 63 -11.67 -23.68 -13.72
C ALA A 63 -11.52 -23.04 -12.32
N THR A 64 -11.74 -23.81 -11.25
CA THR A 64 -11.58 -23.29 -9.87
C THR A 64 -10.11 -23.02 -9.53
N LEU A 65 -9.21 -23.94 -9.87
CA LEU A 65 -7.77 -23.75 -9.66
C LEU A 65 -7.23 -22.61 -10.52
N GLY A 66 -7.65 -22.53 -11.78
CA GLY A 66 -7.31 -21.44 -12.69
C GLY A 66 -7.83 -20.10 -12.20
N THR A 67 -9.03 -20.05 -11.61
CA THR A 67 -9.59 -18.82 -11.03
C THR A 67 -8.79 -18.40 -9.80
N ILE A 68 -8.43 -19.33 -8.92
CA ILE A 68 -7.62 -19.04 -7.72
C ILE A 68 -6.22 -18.57 -8.14
N LEU A 69 -5.56 -19.27 -9.06
CA LEU A 69 -4.24 -18.88 -9.59
C LEU A 69 -4.30 -17.53 -10.31
N PHE A 70 -5.39 -17.25 -11.04
CA PHE A 70 -5.56 -15.97 -11.73
C PHE A 70 -5.90 -14.83 -10.76
N LEU A 71 -6.67 -15.07 -9.69
CA LEU A 71 -6.89 -14.09 -8.62
C LEU A 71 -5.57 -13.78 -7.87
N LEU A 72 -4.73 -14.79 -7.69
CA LEU A 72 -3.42 -14.62 -7.06
C LEU A 72 -2.38 -14.02 -8.02
N ALA A 73 -2.35 -14.49 -9.27
CA ALA A 73 -1.38 -14.05 -10.28
C ALA A 73 -1.87 -12.84 -11.12
N GLY A 74 -3.16 -12.62 -11.23
CA GLY A 74 -3.73 -11.52 -12.03
C GLY A 74 -3.32 -10.15 -11.52
N ARG A 75 -3.13 -10.01 -10.21
CA ARG A 75 -2.51 -8.82 -9.59
C ARG A 75 -1.05 -8.66 -10.02
N PHE A 76 -0.32 -9.76 -10.12
CA PHE A 76 1.09 -9.78 -10.54
C PHE A 76 1.22 -9.46 -12.03
N VAL A 77 0.40 -10.10 -12.87
CA VAL A 77 0.46 -9.95 -14.32
C VAL A 77 -0.01 -8.55 -14.75
N SER A 78 -1.07 -8.01 -14.16
CA SER A 78 -1.55 -6.66 -14.53
C SER A 78 -0.60 -5.57 -14.09
N ALA A 79 0.00 -5.66 -12.90
CA ALA A 79 1.02 -4.71 -12.44
C ALA A 79 2.32 -4.87 -13.25
N PHE A 80 2.74 -6.10 -13.55
CA PHE A 80 3.92 -6.41 -14.36
C PHE A 80 3.77 -5.92 -15.81
N VAL A 81 2.64 -6.22 -16.46
CA VAL A 81 2.36 -5.76 -17.83
C VAL A 81 2.22 -4.24 -17.87
N ALA A 82 1.55 -3.64 -16.90
CA ALA A 82 1.42 -2.19 -16.80
C ALA A 82 2.77 -1.50 -16.66
N SER A 83 3.69 -2.05 -15.84
CA SER A 83 5.04 -1.50 -15.68
C SER A 83 5.95 -1.66 -16.90
N TRP A 84 5.71 -2.69 -17.73
CA TRP A 84 6.50 -2.96 -18.96
C TRP A 84 6.08 -2.10 -20.14
N PHE A 85 4.79 -1.75 -20.24
CA PHE A 85 4.23 -1.05 -21.38
C PHE A 85 3.82 0.40 -21.07
N ASP A 86 4.09 0.88 -19.86
CA ASP A 86 3.71 2.23 -19.39
C ASP A 86 2.19 2.51 -19.56
N ILE A 87 1.37 1.46 -19.42
CA ILE A 87 -0.09 1.52 -19.55
C ILE A 87 -0.78 1.40 -18.19
N TYR A 88 -1.94 2.00 -18.09
CA TYR A 88 -2.73 1.92 -16.86
C TYR A 88 -3.06 0.48 -16.47
N PRO A 89 -2.98 0.10 -15.18
CA PRO A 89 -3.16 -1.27 -14.70
C PRO A 89 -4.49 -1.93 -15.06
N TYR A 90 -5.53 -1.15 -15.37
CA TYR A 90 -6.85 -1.66 -15.78
C TYR A 90 -6.94 -2.04 -17.26
N VAL A 91 -6.01 -1.57 -18.12
CA VAL A 91 -6.03 -1.85 -19.57
C VAL A 91 -5.94 -3.34 -19.88
N PRO A 92 -5.04 -4.13 -19.26
CA PRO A 92 -5.05 -5.58 -19.45
C PRO A 92 -6.37 -6.24 -19.08
N GLY A 93 -7.04 -5.78 -18.02
CA GLY A 93 -8.36 -6.25 -17.62
C GLY A 93 -9.44 -5.99 -18.68
N ILE A 94 -9.42 -4.81 -19.30
CA ILE A 94 -10.35 -4.45 -20.39
C ILE A 94 -10.12 -5.34 -21.62
N VAL A 95 -8.85 -5.58 -21.99
CA VAL A 95 -8.51 -6.44 -23.14
C VAL A 95 -9.01 -7.88 -22.90
N ILE A 96 -8.78 -8.45 -21.71
CA ILE A 96 -9.27 -9.78 -21.35
C ILE A 96 -10.80 -9.83 -21.36
N LEU A 97 -11.47 -8.78 -20.87
CA LEU A 97 -12.94 -8.66 -20.93
C LEU A 97 -13.45 -8.73 -22.37
N ILE A 98 -12.86 -7.94 -23.27
CA ILE A 98 -13.25 -7.90 -24.69
C ILE A 98 -13.06 -9.28 -25.33
N ILE A 99 -11.91 -9.92 -25.13
CA ILE A 99 -11.62 -11.26 -25.68
C ILE A 99 -12.61 -12.29 -25.11
N GLY A 100 -12.93 -12.23 -23.83
CA GLY A 100 -13.89 -13.09 -23.17
C GLY A 100 -15.31 -12.95 -23.72
N VAL A 101 -15.78 -11.73 -23.90
CA VAL A 101 -17.10 -11.43 -24.50
C VAL A 101 -17.16 -11.93 -25.95
N LEU A 102 -16.13 -11.67 -26.76
CA LEU A 102 -16.04 -12.16 -28.13
C LEU A 102 -16.05 -13.70 -28.18
N GLY A 103 -15.37 -14.38 -27.24
CA GLY A 103 -15.40 -15.84 -27.10
C GLY A 103 -16.78 -16.38 -26.80
N ILE A 104 -17.56 -15.73 -25.92
CA ILE A 104 -18.96 -16.10 -25.65
C ILE A 104 -19.84 -15.90 -26.89
N ILE A 105 -19.75 -14.75 -27.54
CA ILE A 105 -20.48 -14.45 -28.77
C ILE A 105 -20.19 -15.51 -29.84
N PHE A 106 -18.91 -15.81 -30.08
CA PHE A 106 -18.51 -16.82 -31.04
C PHE A 106 -19.10 -18.22 -30.68
N SER A 107 -19.13 -18.58 -29.38
CA SER A 107 -19.69 -19.85 -28.94
C SER A 107 -21.20 -19.95 -29.12
N LEU A 108 -21.94 -18.83 -29.11
CA LEU A 108 -23.38 -18.77 -29.39
C LEU A 108 -23.70 -19.09 -30.85
N PHE A 109 -22.81 -18.72 -31.78
CA PHE A 109 -22.98 -19.06 -33.21
C PHE A 109 -22.64 -20.52 -33.53
N TYR A 110 -21.93 -21.22 -32.65
CA TYR A 110 -21.60 -22.64 -32.82
C TYR A 110 -22.75 -23.52 -32.32
N LYS A 111 -23.47 -24.16 -33.25
CA LYS A 111 -24.72 -24.89 -33.05
C LYS A 111 -24.68 -26.10 -32.10
N LYS A 112 -23.55 -26.41 -31.45
CA LYS A 112 -23.39 -27.56 -30.55
C LYS A 112 -23.39 -27.14 -29.07
N ARG A 113 -24.51 -27.34 -28.38
CA ARG A 113 -24.77 -27.02 -26.96
C ARG A 113 -23.66 -27.44 -25.96
N LYS A 114 -22.89 -28.49 -26.28
CA LYS A 114 -21.73 -28.92 -25.46
C LYS A 114 -20.57 -27.94 -25.45
N TYR A 115 -20.32 -27.22 -26.56
CA TYR A 115 -19.24 -26.25 -26.64
C TYR A 115 -19.61 -24.96 -25.88
N LEU A 116 -20.90 -24.57 -25.87
CA LEU A 116 -21.39 -23.42 -25.13
C LEU A 116 -21.15 -23.60 -23.61
N LEU A 117 -21.42 -24.77 -23.07
CA LEU A 117 -21.23 -25.06 -21.63
C LEU A 117 -19.75 -25.05 -21.23
N ASN A 118 -18.88 -25.61 -22.08
CA ASN A 118 -17.44 -25.66 -21.82
C ASN A 118 -16.79 -24.26 -21.95
N THR A 119 -17.19 -23.47 -22.95
CA THR A 119 -16.66 -22.10 -23.12
C THR A 119 -17.16 -21.17 -22.04
N THR A 120 -18.40 -21.25 -21.59
CA THR A 120 -18.90 -20.44 -20.46
C THR A 120 -18.21 -20.79 -19.16
N LEU A 121 -17.91 -22.06 -18.88
CA LEU A 121 -17.18 -22.49 -17.67
C LEU A 121 -15.73 -21.97 -17.62
N ILE A 122 -15.07 -21.79 -18.77
CA ILE A 122 -13.70 -21.27 -18.85
C ILE A 122 -13.70 -19.72 -18.86
N VAL A 123 -14.63 -19.14 -19.63
CA VAL A 123 -14.64 -17.69 -19.87
C VAL A 123 -15.25 -16.91 -18.71
N LEU A 124 -16.25 -17.45 -18.00
CA LEU A 124 -16.91 -16.78 -16.88
C LEU A 124 -15.96 -16.41 -15.74
N PRO A 125 -15.05 -17.30 -15.26
CA PRO A 125 -14.05 -16.94 -14.27
C PRO A 125 -13.09 -15.84 -14.76
N LEU A 126 -12.69 -15.90 -16.03
CA LEU A 126 -11.83 -14.86 -16.63
C LEU A 126 -12.53 -13.51 -16.70
N LEU A 127 -13.83 -13.47 -17.04
CA LEU A 127 -14.63 -12.25 -17.04
C LEU A 127 -14.81 -11.69 -15.64
N LEU A 128 -15.13 -12.52 -14.65
CA LEU A 128 -15.28 -12.09 -13.26
C LEU A 128 -13.96 -11.54 -12.71
N SER A 129 -12.85 -12.18 -13.02
CA SER A 129 -11.52 -11.72 -12.62
C SER A 129 -11.12 -10.39 -13.29
N SER A 130 -11.46 -10.20 -14.58
CA SER A 130 -11.19 -8.95 -15.29
C SER A 130 -12.10 -7.82 -14.80
N LEU A 131 -13.39 -8.09 -14.53
CA LEU A 131 -14.30 -7.14 -13.90
C LEU A 131 -13.82 -6.74 -12.50
N PHE A 132 -13.33 -7.70 -11.71
CA PHE A 132 -12.74 -7.43 -10.40
C PHE A 132 -11.48 -6.56 -10.54
N SER A 133 -10.60 -6.84 -11.51
CA SER A 133 -9.43 -6.00 -11.79
C SER A 133 -9.84 -4.58 -12.21
N ILE A 134 -10.78 -4.43 -13.12
CA ILE A 134 -11.28 -3.13 -13.58
C ILE A 134 -11.93 -2.36 -12.43
N PHE A 135 -12.76 -3.04 -11.62
CA PHE A 135 -13.39 -2.43 -10.45
C PHE A 135 -12.35 -2.03 -9.39
N TYR A 136 -11.41 -2.91 -9.11
CA TYR A 136 -10.35 -2.68 -8.11
C TYR A 136 -9.41 -1.54 -8.52
N TYR A 137 -8.98 -1.48 -9.79
CA TYR A 137 -8.09 -0.44 -10.29
C TYR A 137 -8.84 0.79 -10.83
N GLY A 138 -10.06 0.64 -11.33
CA GLY A 138 -10.87 1.76 -11.85
C GLY A 138 -11.54 2.59 -10.75
N VAL A 139 -11.75 2.00 -9.55
CA VAL A 139 -12.19 2.74 -8.34
C VAL A 139 -11.02 3.49 -7.69
N LEU A 140 -9.79 3.09 -8.02
CA LEU A 140 -8.56 3.73 -7.58
C LEU A 140 -8.15 4.76 -8.64
N ASN A 141 -8.65 5.99 -8.52
CA ASN A 141 -8.20 7.09 -9.37
C ASN A 141 -6.70 7.29 -9.14
N HIS A 142 -5.89 7.08 -10.18
CA HIS A 142 -4.45 7.34 -10.23
C HIS A 142 -3.59 6.52 -9.25
N ALA A 143 -3.30 5.25 -9.60
CA ALA A 143 -2.28 4.48 -8.92
C ALA A 143 -0.90 4.75 -9.55
N TYR A 144 0.00 5.42 -8.82
CA TYR A 144 1.41 5.52 -9.19
C TYR A 144 2.17 4.37 -8.56
N CYS A 145 2.48 3.33 -9.36
CA CYS A 145 3.27 2.21 -8.89
C CYS A 145 4.77 2.49 -9.07
N PHE A 146 5.54 2.32 -8.02
CA PHE A 146 7.00 2.39 -8.07
C PHE A 146 7.58 1.06 -8.54
N ARG A 147 8.79 1.10 -9.09
CA ARG A 147 9.52 -0.05 -9.62
C ARG A 147 9.74 -1.18 -8.58
N TYR A 148 9.53 -0.93 -7.28
CA TYR A 148 9.77 -1.85 -6.18
C TYR A 148 8.53 -2.04 -5.31
N ASP A 149 7.56 -2.83 -5.80
CA ASP A 149 6.52 -3.48 -4.99
C ASP A 149 5.53 -2.59 -4.23
N ARG A 150 5.45 -1.28 -4.50
CA ARG A 150 4.57 -0.34 -3.77
C ARG A 150 3.86 0.61 -4.73
N CYS A 151 2.60 0.92 -4.40
CA CYS A 151 1.79 1.83 -5.19
C CYS A 151 1.23 2.93 -4.29
N ILE A 152 1.43 4.20 -4.67
CA ILE A 152 0.65 5.30 -4.12
C ILE A 152 -0.72 5.29 -4.79
N ILE A 153 -1.76 5.36 -4.00
CA ILE A 153 -3.13 5.23 -4.45
C ILE A 153 -3.94 6.37 -3.89
N GLU A 154 -4.67 7.04 -4.76
CA GLU A 154 -5.64 8.05 -4.40
C GLU A 154 -7.03 7.42 -4.33
N LYS A 155 -7.72 7.58 -3.22
CA LYS A 155 -9.13 7.22 -3.00
C LYS A 155 -9.92 8.48 -2.67
N ARG A 156 -11.25 8.37 -2.60
CA ARG A 156 -12.12 9.47 -2.15
C ARG A 156 -11.80 9.96 -0.73
N SER A 157 -11.25 9.08 0.11
CA SER A 157 -10.87 9.38 1.49
C SER A 157 -9.49 10.04 1.61
N GLY A 158 -8.67 10.02 0.56
CA GLY A 158 -7.32 10.56 0.55
C GLY A 158 -6.32 9.64 -0.14
N VAL A 159 -5.05 10.04 -0.08
CA VAL A 159 -3.91 9.33 -0.65
C VAL A 159 -3.28 8.42 0.39
N GLY A 160 -2.88 7.21 -0.01
CA GLY A 160 -2.21 6.22 0.82
C GLY A 160 -1.23 5.37 0.01
N VAL A 161 -0.58 4.41 0.65
CA VAL A 161 0.36 3.49 0.01
C VAL A 161 -0.04 2.05 0.27
N MET A 162 -0.02 1.23 -0.76
CA MET A 162 -0.18 -0.23 -0.63
C MET A 162 1.01 -0.97 -1.22
N ASP A 163 1.21 -2.20 -0.77
CA ASP A 163 2.19 -3.11 -1.36
C ASP A 163 1.66 -3.78 -2.64
N LYS A 164 2.51 -4.58 -3.29
CA LYS A 164 2.16 -5.37 -4.48
C LYS A 164 1.06 -6.42 -4.23
N PHE A 165 0.84 -6.81 -2.99
CA PHE A 165 -0.20 -7.77 -2.62
C PHE A 165 -1.54 -7.07 -2.31
N GLY A 166 -1.54 -5.72 -2.29
CA GLY A 166 -2.69 -4.89 -1.99
C GLY A 166 -2.94 -4.70 -0.50
N LEU A 167 -1.92 -4.95 0.33
CA LEU A 167 -1.97 -4.63 1.75
C LEU A 167 -1.67 -3.14 1.94
N GLU A 168 -2.46 -2.49 2.78
CA GLU A 168 -2.29 -1.09 3.13
C GLU A 168 -1.03 -0.94 4.00
N ILE A 169 -0.10 -0.10 3.55
CA ILE A 169 1.12 0.28 4.28
C ILE A 169 0.93 1.64 4.93
N VAL A 170 0.39 2.61 4.18
CA VAL A 170 0.06 3.94 4.65
C VAL A 170 -1.43 4.16 4.46
N PRO A 171 -2.17 4.59 5.50
CA PRO A 171 -3.62 4.79 5.42
C PRO A 171 -4.00 5.88 4.41
N TYR A 172 -5.20 5.77 3.82
CA TYR A 172 -5.70 6.70 2.80
C TYR A 172 -6.35 7.93 3.45
N ILE A 173 -5.55 8.68 4.20
CA ILE A 173 -5.99 9.88 4.93
C ILE A 173 -5.24 11.15 4.52
N TYR A 174 -4.14 11.03 3.79
CA TYR A 174 -3.28 12.16 3.42
C TYR A 174 -3.83 12.89 2.19
N ASP A 175 -3.57 14.19 2.11
CA ASP A 175 -3.90 15.00 0.93
C ASP A 175 -2.98 14.65 -0.23
N ASN A 176 -1.72 14.34 0.08
CA ASN A 176 -0.71 13.94 -0.91
C ASN A 176 0.39 13.10 -0.26
N ILE A 177 0.91 12.13 -1.01
CA ILE A 177 2.10 11.36 -0.66
C ILE A 177 3.01 11.31 -1.88
N ALA A 178 4.28 11.63 -1.71
CA ALA A 178 5.29 11.54 -2.76
C ALA A 178 6.56 10.86 -2.23
N PRO A 179 7.19 9.94 -2.99
CA PRO A 179 8.48 9.38 -2.60
C PRO A 179 9.56 10.43 -2.78
N ASN A 180 10.63 10.34 -1.98
CA ASN A 180 11.81 11.18 -2.20
C ASN A 180 12.59 10.82 -3.48
N SER A 181 12.39 9.60 -3.99
CA SER A 181 12.93 9.11 -5.25
C SER A 181 12.00 8.06 -5.84
N TYR A 182 11.72 8.13 -7.15
CA TYR A 182 10.91 7.13 -7.84
C TYR A 182 11.65 5.80 -8.07
N TRP A 183 12.98 5.83 -8.08
CA TRP A 183 13.81 4.66 -8.40
C TRP A 183 14.23 3.86 -7.16
N SER A 184 14.50 4.55 -6.06
CA SER A 184 14.91 3.97 -4.79
C SER A 184 14.44 4.90 -3.66
N PRO A 185 13.15 4.81 -3.28
CA PRO A 185 12.63 5.64 -2.21
C PRO A 185 13.26 5.23 -0.87
N ALA A 186 13.66 6.22 -0.08
CA ALA A 186 14.11 6.02 1.29
C ALA A 186 13.02 6.41 2.31
N TYR A 187 12.10 7.29 1.90
CA TYR A 187 10.99 7.78 2.71
C TYR A 187 9.90 8.39 1.81
N TYR A 188 8.73 8.64 2.37
CA TYR A 188 7.66 9.41 1.73
C TYR A 188 7.57 10.80 2.36
N ARG A 189 7.36 11.81 1.50
CA ARG A 189 6.87 13.12 1.92
C ARG A 189 5.35 13.06 1.95
N ALA A 190 4.75 13.34 3.08
CA ALA A 190 3.30 13.34 3.26
C ALA A 190 2.78 14.75 3.49
N THR A 191 1.58 15.03 3.01
CA THR A 191 0.82 16.25 3.30
C THR A 191 -0.51 15.84 3.90
N TYR A 192 -0.87 16.43 5.02
CA TYR A 192 -2.13 16.23 5.71
C TYR A 192 -2.66 17.58 6.22
N ASN A 193 -3.88 17.95 5.85
CA ASN A 193 -4.46 19.27 6.15
C ASN A 193 -3.53 20.43 5.76
N ASN A 194 -2.92 20.34 4.56
CA ASN A 194 -1.94 21.31 4.03
C ASN A 194 -0.64 21.44 4.85
N GLN A 195 -0.42 20.57 5.84
CA GLN A 195 0.81 20.49 6.62
C GLN A 195 1.65 19.31 6.16
N LYS A 196 2.97 19.44 6.20
CA LYS A 196 3.92 18.47 5.66
C LYS A 196 4.61 17.68 6.77
N GLY A 197 4.91 16.43 6.46
CA GLY A 197 5.63 15.50 7.31
C GLY A 197 6.41 14.46 6.49
N ILE A 198 7.07 13.55 7.19
CA ILE A 198 7.84 12.45 6.59
C ILE A 198 7.37 11.12 7.18
N LEU A 199 7.12 10.16 6.30
CA LEU A 199 6.81 8.78 6.66
C LEU A 199 7.95 7.87 6.22
N ALA A 200 8.26 6.88 7.04
CA ALA A 200 9.14 5.77 6.64
C ALA A 200 8.44 4.90 5.57
N LEU A 201 9.21 4.03 4.94
CA LEU A 201 8.67 3.14 3.92
C LEU A 201 7.65 2.13 4.47
N ASP A 202 7.71 1.79 5.75
CA ASP A 202 6.76 0.91 6.44
C ASP A 202 5.49 1.63 6.91
N GLY A 203 5.37 2.95 6.63
CA GLY A 203 4.25 3.78 7.04
C GLY A 203 4.41 4.43 8.41
N THR A 204 5.49 4.17 9.15
CA THR A 204 5.77 4.83 10.44
C THR A 204 6.02 6.32 10.23
N GLU A 205 5.46 7.15 11.10
CA GLU A 205 5.67 8.59 11.07
C GLU A 205 7.06 8.93 11.64
N ILE A 206 7.95 9.48 10.76
CA ILE A 206 9.27 9.98 11.15
C ILE A 206 9.15 11.42 11.64
N ILE A 207 8.42 12.23 10.88
CA ILE A 207 8.13 13.64 11.22
C ILE A 207 6.64 13.86 11.05
N PRO A 208 5.93 14.34 12.09
CA PRO A 208 4.49 14.56 12.03
C PRO A 208 4.12 15.63 10.99
N CYS A 209 2.94 15.47 10.38
CA CYS A 209 2.39 16.45 9.44
C CYS A 209 1.80 17.65 10.19
N ILE A 210 2.68 18.45 10.78
CA ILE A 210 2.35 19.68 11.52
C ILE A 210 3.15 20.90 11.05
N TYR A 211 4.03 20.73 10.06
CA TYR A 211 4.92 21.77 9.57
C TYR A 211 4.46 22.32 8.23
N ASP A 212 4.77 23.59 7.96
CA ASP A 212 4.48 24.23 6.68
C ASP A 212 5.38 23.69 5.58
N ASP A 213 6.60 23.28 5.95
CA ASP A 213 7.57 22.73 5.01
C ASP A 213 8.55 21.77 5.68
N VAL A 214 8.98 20.74 4.95
CA VAL A 214 10.00 19.77 5.35
C VAL A 214 10.93 19.50 4.18
N ASP A 215 12.22 19.82 4.34
CA ASP A 215 13.25 19.62 3.34
C ASP A 215 14.45 18.86 3.88
N THR A 216 15.22 18.21 3.00
CA THR A 216 16.53 17.67 3.37
C THR A 216 17.54 18.80 3.57
N TRP A 217 18.31 18.76 4.65
CA TRP A 217 19.32 19.76 4.94
C TRP A 217 20.66 19.45 4.26
N LEU A 218 21.06 20.35 3.43
CA LEU A 218 22.12 20.50 2.42
C LEU A 218 23.30 19.50 2.32
N THR A 219 23.71 18.77 3.32
CA THR A 219 24.88 17.85 3.26
C THR A 219 24.74 16.64 4.17
N THR A 220 23.63 16.48 4.81
CA THR A 220 23.30 15.38 5.71
C THR A 220 21.92 14.86 5.37
N ASP A 221 21.62 13.61 5.70
CA ASP A 221 20.28 13.05 5.52
C ASP A 221 19.24 13.62 6.52
N ASN A 222 19.61 14.66 7.27
CA ASN A 222 18.74 15.31 8.24
C ASN A 222 17.64 16.14 7.58
N PHE A 223 16.51 16.30 8.27
CA PHE A 223 15.37 17.05 7.79
C PHE A 223 15.27 18.41 8.48
N MET A 224 15.19 19.47 7.69
CA MET A 224 14.86 20.81 8.12
C MET A 224 13.35 20.98 8.08
N VAL A 225 12.74 21.27 9.24
CA VAL A 225 11.31 21.61 9.35
C VAL A 225 11.12 23.10 9.48
N LYS A 226 9.98 23.62 9.00
CA LYS A 226 9.60 25.03 9.07
C LYS A 226 8.15 25.15 9.57
N LEU A 227 7.93 26.06 10.51
CA LEU A 227 6.61 26.44 11.01
C LEU A 227 6.56 27.96 11.11
N GLY A 228 5.86 28.62 10.19
CA GLY A 228 5.93 30.06 10.01
C GLY A 228 7.36 30.53 9.69
N LYS A 229 7.93 31.35 10.56
CA LYS A 229 9.31 31.79 10.44
C LYS A 229 10.31 30.88 11.16
N LEU A 230 9.81 29.96 11.97
CA LEU A 230 10.62 29.11 12.82
C LEU A 230 11.13 27.87 12.04
N LYS A 231 12.29 27.40 12.42
CA LYS A 231 12.98 26.24 11.85
C LYS A 231 13.43 25.30 12.94
N GLY A 232 13.40 24.01 12.62
CA GLY A 232 13.92 22.93 13.44
C GLY A 232 14.71 21.93 12.59
N LEU A 233 15.43 21.03 13.24
CA LEU A 233 16.22 20.01 12.58
C LEU A 233 15.96 18.65 13.22
N TYR A 234 15.72 17.64 12.38
CA TYR A 234 15.46 16.26 12.76
C TYR A 234 16.48 15.32 12.12
N THR A 235 16.80 14.23 12.81
CA THR A 235 17.54 13.12 12.19
C THR A 235 16.64 12.34 11.22
N PRO A 236 17.21 11.49 10.33
CA PRO A 236 16.43 10.58 9.47
C PRO A 236 15.56 9.57 10.23
N ARG A 237 15.81 9.39 11.54
CA ARG A 237 15.04 8.53 12.44
C ARG A 237 14.00 9.27 13.27
N GLY A 238 13.75 10.55 13.00
CA GLY A 238 12.76 11.36 13.72
C GLY A 238 13.21 11.92 15.08
N LYS A 239 14.48 11.75 15.47
CA LYS A 239 14.99 12.40 16.68
C LYS A 239 15.19 13.90 16.43
N VAL A 240 14.71 14.75 17.32
CA VAL A 240 14.96 16.20 17.29
C VAL A 240 16.43 16.47 17.57
N ILE A 241 17.09 17.20 16.66
CA ILE A 241 18.43 17.75 16.83
C ILE A 241 18.32 19.18 17.36
N VAL A 242 17.48 19.99 16.69
CA VAL A 242 17.20 21.37 17.10
C VAL A 242 15.67 21.54 17.08
N PRO A 243 15.06 21.98 18.19
CA PRO A 243 13.61 22.23 18.23
C PRO A 243 13.21 23.33 17.23
N CYS A 244 11.93 23.30 16.78
CA CYS A 244 11.42 24.26 15.80
C CYS A 244 11.06 25.59 16.48
N GLU A 245 12.07 26.28 16.99
CA GLU A 245 11.93 27.50 17.78
C GLU A 245 12.82 28.66 17.27
N PHE A 246 13.69 28.38 16.30
CA PHE A 246 14.71 29.32 15.83
C PHE A 246 14.38 29.87 14.44
N THR A 247 14.68 31.12 14.21
CA THR A 247 14.48 31.78 12.90
C THR A 247 15.54 31.38 11.89
N LYS A 248 16.73 30.98 12.37
CA LYS A 248 17.83 30.54 11.51
C LYS A 248 18.59 29.39 12.15
N ILE A 249 18.91 28.38 11.31
CA ILE A 249 19.81 27.27 11.65
C ILE A 249 20.85 27.20 10.53
N SER A 250 22.13 27.12 10.88
CA SER A 250 23.24 26.98 9.94
C SER A 250 24.39 26.22 10.60
N ARG A 251 25.37 25.78 9.81
CA ARG A 251 26.63 25.26 10.40
C ARG A 251 27.41 26.39 11.05
N TRP A 252 27.98 26.05 12.20
CA TRP A 252 28.90 26.95 12.88
C TRP A 252 30.28 26.85 12.23
N ARG A 253 30.52 27.71 11.21
CA ARG A 253 31.82 27.75 10.49
C ARG A 253 32.24 26.41 9.93
N GLU A 254 33.50 26.03 10.06
CA GLU A 254 34.05 24.71 9.63
C GLU A 254 34.01 23.68 10.77
N THR A 255 33.12 23.80 11.72
CA THR A 255 32.99 22.88 12.85
C THR A 255 31.80 21.92 12.66
N SER A 256 31.71 20.90 13.53
CA SER A 256 30.56 19.99 13.62
C SER A 256 29.40 20.57 14.45
N LEU A 257 29.44 21.87 14.79
CA LEU A 257 28.39 22.52 15.55
C LEU A 257 27.35 23.19 14.65
N LEU A 258 26.14 23.28 15.16
CA LEU A 258 25.02 24.01 14.60
C LEU A 258 24.89 25.35 15.27
N HIS A 259 24.76 26.40 14.48
CA HIS A 259 24.50 27.77 14.92
C HIS A 259 23.00 28.05 14.78
N VAL A 260 22.36 28.37 15.86
CA VAL A 260 20.94 28.76 15.92
C VAL A 260 20.81 30.25 16.25
N LYS A 261 19.74 30.84 15.72
CA LYS A 261 19.45 32.27 15.96
C LYS A 261 17.95 32.47 16.16
N MET A 262 17.59 33.24 17.15
CA MET A 262 16.26 33.79 17.41
C MET A 262 16.39 35.27 17.67
N ASP A 263 15.79 36.11 16.82
CA ASP A 263 15.99 37.55 16.81
C ASP A 263 17.48 37.91 16.74
N ASP A 264 17.99 38.66 17.73
CA ASP A 264 19.41 38.99 17.85
C ASP A 264 20.22 37.98 18.67
N GLN A 265 19.55 37.03 19.31
CA GLN A 265 20.20 36.01 20.15
C GLN A 265 20.65 34.82 19.36
N GLU A 266 21.76 34.24 19.73
CA GLU A 266 22.44 33.13 19.06
C GLU A 266 22.83 32.06 20.08
N GLY A 267 22.84 30.79 19.62
CA GLY A 267 23.20 29.63 20.40
C GLY A 267 23.90 28.58 19.56
N LEU A 268 24.42 27.57 20.22
CA LEU A 268 25.14 26.47 19.57
C LEU A 268 24.62 25.08 20.02
N TYR A 269 24.41 24.21 19.07
CA TYR A 269 24.02 22.78 19.29
C TYR A 269 25.05 21.87 18.66
N THR A 270 25.16 20.64 19.17
CA THR A 270 25.86 19.57 18.44
C THR A 270 24.98 18.98 17.36
N LEU A 271 25.55 18.19 16.45
CA LEU A 271 24.77 17.43 15.46
C LEU A 271 23.94 16.29 16.10
N GLU A 272 24.25 15.91 17.33
CA GLU A 272 23.53 14.91 18.15
C GLU A 272 22.35 15.50 18.90
N GLY A 273 22.23 16.87 18.92
CA GLY A 273 21.14 17.59 19.55
C GLY A 273 21.42 18.04 20.99
N GLU A 274 22.70 18.07 21.42
CA GLU A 274 23.08 18.64 22.69
C GLU A 274 23.25 20.16 22.58
N GLU A 275 22.63 20.91 23.48
CA GLU A 275 22.79 22.37 23.58
C GLU A 275 24.10 22.69 24.26
N ILE A 276 25.05 23.24 23.51
CA ILE A 276 26.37 23.64 24.00
C ILE A 276 26.36 25.07 24.55
N LEU A 277 25.67 25.98 23.83
CA LEU A 277 25.49 27.34 24.22
C LEU A 277 24.00 27.73 24.02
N PRO A 278 23.28 28.09 25.09
CA PRO A 278 21.89 28.49 24.98
C PRO A 278 21.71 29.75 24.12
N CYS A 279 20.57 29.87 23.44
CA CYS A 279 20.26 31.01 22.57
C CYS A 279 19.88 32.23 23.39
N GLN A 280 20.86 32.81 24.03
CA GLN A 280 20.73 34.03 24.89
C GLN A 280 21.93 35.00 24.77
N PHE A 281 22.79 34.77 23.78
CA PHE A 281 23.99 35.57 23.57
C PHE A 281 23.98 36.21 22.20
N ILE A 282 24.66 37.33 22.05
CA ILE A 282 25.08 37.88 20.78
C ILE A 282 26.50 37.38 20.55
N ILE A 283 26.73 36.64 19.46
CA ILE A 283 28.06 36.10 19.13
C ILE A 283 28.73 37.04 18.13
N CYS A 284 29.86 37.61 18.55
CA CYS A 284 30.64 38.51 17.73
C CYS A 284 31.70 37.77 16.87
N LYS A 285 32.34 38.54 16.02
CA LYS A 285 33.38 38.03 15.10
C LYS A 285 34.48 37.26 15.86
N GLU A 286 34.92 36.12 15.30
CA GLU A 286 36.03 35.34 15.81
C GLU A 286 37.37 36.02 15.54
N LEU A 287 38.23 35.96 16.55
CA LEU A 287 39.63 36.29 16.41
C LEU A 287 40.49 35.13 16.99
N ASN A 288 41.37 34.55 16.17
CA ASN A 288 42.27 33.46 16.57
C ASN A 288 41.60 32.26 17.29
N GLY A 289 40.37 31.90 16.83
CA GLY A 289 39.65 30.75 17.39
C GLY A 289 38.86 31.06 18.67
N ILE A 290 38.77 32.30 19.05
CA ILE A 290 37.98 32.80 20.17
C ILE A 290 36.89 33.72 19.61
N SER A 291 35.66 33.51 20.04
CA SER A 291 34.54 34.40 19.74
C SER A 291 34.11 35.14 21.00
N LEU A 292 33.99 36.46 20.91
CA LEU A 292 33.38 37.26 21.97
C LEU A 292 31.87 37.00 21.99
N ILE A 293 31.31 36.87 23.17
CA ILE A 293 29.86 36.72 23.38
C ILE A 293 29.40 37.81 24.33
N ASN A 294 28.20 38.36 24.07
CA ASN A 294 27.57 39.34 24.95
C ASN A 294 26.23 38.78 25.43
N ARG A 295 25.95 38.93 26.69
CA ARG A 295 24.71 38.53 27.35
C ARG A 295 23.93 39.74 27.82
N GLY A 296 22.67 39.85 27.42
CA GLY A 296 21.76 40.94 27.85
C GLY A 296 21.91 42.23 27.08
N GLY A 297 22.80 42.29 26.07
CA GLY A 297 22.89 43.41 25.13
C GLY A 297 21.96 43.26 23.94
N PHE A 298 21.96 44.23 23.05
CA PHE A 298 21.25 44.23 21.77
C PHE A 298 22.16 44.77 20.65
N SER A 299 21.90 44.34 19.43
CA SER A 299 22.66 44.80 18.26
C SER A 299 21.99 46.04 17.65
N LYS A 300 22.74 47.14 17.50
CA LYS A 300 22.31 48.32 16.81
C LYS A 300 23.42 48.81 15.89
N ASP A 301 23.09 49.04 14.62
CA ASP A 301 24.03 49.48 13.58
C ASP A 301 25.31 48.63 13.50
N GLY A 302 25.18 47.30 13.70
CA GLY A 302 26.31 46.36 13.68
C GLY A 302 27.21 46.40 14.91
N LYS A 303 26.84 47.16 15.94
CA LYS A 303 27.54 47.22 17.23
C LYS A 303 26.67 46.71 18.35
N VAL A 304 27.26 45.92 19.25
CA VAL A 304 26.58 45.43 20.45
C VAL A 304 26.61 46.53 21.51
N GLN A 305 25.45 46.89 22.01
CA GLN A 305 25.26 47.87 23.07
C GLN A 305 24.72 47.19 24.32
N ASN A 306 25.20 47.64 25.48
CA ASN A 306 24.87 47.09 26.79
C ASN A 306 25.28 45.63 26.99
N GLY A 307 24.80 45.01 28.09
CA GLY A 307 25.09 43.65 28.45
C GLY A 307 26.50 43.43 29.04
N VAL A 308 26.82 42.16 29.26
CA VAL A 308 28.13 41.75 29.80
C VAL A 308 28.84 40.82 28.83
N TRP A 309 30.13 41.02 28.73
CA TRP A 309 30.99 40.33 27.78
C TRP A 309 31.65 39.10 28.38
N GLY A 310 31.81 38.09 27.58
CA GLY A 310 32.58 36.89 27.79
C GLY A 310 33.18 36.33 26.49
N ALA A 311 33.72 35.17 26.52
CA ALA A 311 34.28 34.53 25.34
C ALA A 311 34.07 33.03 25.32
N ILE A 312 33.93 32.47 24.08
CA ILE A 312 33.88 31.05 23.81
C ILE A 312 35.02 30.66 22.89
N ASN A 313 35.43 29.39 22.98
CA ASN A 313 36.38 28.80 22.07
C ASN A 313 35.67 28.23 20.82
N LYS A 314 36.42 27.64 19.84
CA LYS A 314 35.88 27.04 18.62
C LYS A 314 34.86 25.87 18.87
N LYS A 315 34.92 25.25 20.07
CA LYS A 315 33.98 24.19 20.47
C LYS A 315 32.72 24.74 21.15
N GLY A 316 32.53 26.05 21.19
CA GLY A 316 31.38 26.71 21.85
C GLY A 316 31.49 26.73 23.38
N LYS A 317 32.59 26.23 23.99
CA LYS A 317 32.76 26.24 25.45
C LYS A 317 33.14 27.65 25.94
N ILE A 318 32.43 28.14 26.96
CA ILE A 318 32.74 29.39 27.62
C ILE A 318 34.14 29.31 28.28
N ILE A 319 35.06 30.12 27.84
CA ILE A 319 36.42 30.26 28.38
C ILE A 319 36.57 31.52 29.26
N ILE A 320 35.77 32.57 29.00
CA ILE A 320 35.64 33.74 29.81
C ILE A 320 34.17 33.93 30.14
N PRO A 321 33.78 33.92 31.42
CA PRO A 321 32.38 34.07 31.81
C PRO A 321 31.88 35.51 31.47
N CYS A 322 30.59 35.63 31.12
CA CYS A 322 29.95 36.93 30.81
C CYS A 322 29.70 37.74 32.08
N LYS A 323 30.65 38.53 32.48
CA LYS A 323 30.60 39.41 33.64
C LYS A 323 31.38 40.73 33.47
N TYR A 324 32.03 40.93 32.33
CA TYR A 324 32.86 42.09 32.08
C TYR A 324 32.08 43.13 31.25
N ASN A 325 32.29 44.40 31.56
CA ASN A 325 31.65 45.49 30.80
C ASN A 325 32.30 45.68 29.43
N ASP A 326 33.55 45.28 29.29
CA ASP A 326 34.30 45.30 28.03
C ASP A 326 35.41 44.25 28.06
N ILE A 327 35.81 43.76 26.88
CA ILE A 327 36.95 42.86 26.66
C ILE A 327 37.74 43.42 25.48
N ILE A 328 38.95 43.87 25.76
CA ILE A 328 39.87 44.45 24.77
C ILE A 328 40.79 43.38 24.20
#